data_c871307ad135ece03050eead4914ed24
#
_entry.id   c871307ad135ece03050eead4914ed24
#
_cell.length_a   1.000
_cell.length_b   1.000
_cell.length_c   1.000
_cell.angle_alpha   90.00
_cell.angle_beta   90.00
_cell.angle_gamma   90.00
#
_symmetry.space_group_name_H-M   'P 1'
#
loop_
_entity.id
_entity.type
_entity.pdbx_description
1 polymer ?
#
loop_
_entity_poly.entity_id
_entity_poly.type
_entity_poly.pdbx_seq_one_letter_code
_entity_poly.pdbx_strand_id
1 'polypeptide(L)'
;MRVPCTYQGGKQRVAAQIVDHLLEAAPQPNSPFFDLCSGSGAVSIELVNRGVDPSRIWMLDISPWGSFWAAIGDGTFNMDVFDQLLAELPSDKREIKSHMSALSALPVGNDAAELYPLLQACSFGGKQIWRKGGRWVNTCFRDYWQPTATSVRRSPANPMQPSPTELRRRIDILVNGMKGVNSLNVDIMTTLSAPLPSNAVVYVDPPYQSTTGYAFSFDVTSFIKLFREVNQAPLFVSEGIPLSDNAIMLSFGGAKGGISGNRKEKHQEWLSRF
;
A
#
# COMPACT_ATOMS: atom_id res chain seq x y z
N MET A 1 12.50 -6.16 5.84
CA MET A 1 11.04 -6.38 5.91
C MET A 1 10.42 -6.37 4.51
N ARG A 2 9.16 -6.79 4.35
CA ARG A 2 8.39 -6.78 3.09
C ARG A 2 6.95 -6.38 3.36
N VAL A 3 6.25 -5.85 2.35
CA VAL A 3 4.83 -5.52 2.46
C VAL A 3 3.98 -6.74 2.84
N PRO A 4 2.84 -6.53 3.53
CA PRO A 4 1.97 -7.63 3.98
C PRO A 4 1.55 -8.56 2.84
N CYS A 5 0.98 -7.99 1.80
CA CYS A 5 0.37 -8.75 0.70
C CYS A 5 0.48 -8.01 -0.64
N THR A 6 -0.01 -8.65 -1.70
CA THR A 6 -0.11 -8.00 -3.02
C THR A 6 -1.16 -6.89 -2.98
N TYR A 7 -0.78 -5.71 -3.45
CA TYR A 7 -1.61 -4.53 -3.48
C TYR A 7 -1.49 -3.82 -4.83
N GLN A 8 -2.61 -3.36 -5.39
CA GLN A 8 -2.63 -2.60 -6.65
C GLN A 8 -1.83 -1.31 -6.48
N GLY A 9 -0.96 -0.99 -7.43
CA GLY A 9 -0.09 0.19 -7.34
C GLY A 9 1.11 0.05 -6.40
N GLY A 10 1.27 -1.09 -5.68
CA GLY A 10 2.36 -1.28 -4.71
C GLY A 10 3.75 -1.10 -5.32
N LYS A 11 4.58 -0.30 -4.69
CA LYS A 11 5.92 0.14 -5.14
C LYS A 11 7.07 -0.81 -4.81
N GLN A 12 6.81 -2.06 -4.40
CA GLN A 12 7.85 -3.00 -3.95
C GLN A 12 9.03 -3.16 -4.91
N ARG A 13 8.81 -3.04 -6.23
CA ARG A 13 9.86 -3.24 -7.25
C ARG A 13 10.78 -2.04 -7.39
N VAL A 14 10.30 -0.85 -7.05
CA VAL A 14 11.02 0.42 -7.23
C VAL A 14 11.28 1.14 -5.91
N ALA A 15 10.81 0.60 -4.78
CA ALA A 15 10.95 1.22 -3.46
C ALA A 15 12.40 1.55 -3.12
N ALA A 16 13.36 0.67 -3.44
CA ALA A 16 14.77 0.91 -3.19
C ALA A 16 15.27 2.15 -3.95
N GLN A 17 14.91 2.29 -5.24
CA GLN A 17 15.30 3.45 -6.05
C GLN A 17 14.64 4.73 -5.54
N ILE A 18 13.34 4.68 -5.18
CA ILE A 18 12.64 5.82 -4.59
C ILE A 18 13.36 6.25 -3.31
N VAL A 19 13.63 5.32 -2.40
CA VAL A 19 14.27 5.61 -1.11
C VAL A 19 15.68 6.17 -1.29
N ASP A 20 16.47 5.72 -2.26
CA ASP A 20 17.76 6.32 -2.57
C ASP A 20 17.63 7.83 -2.84
N HIS A 21 16.66 8.24 -3.64
CA HIS A 21 16.39 9.67 -3.93
C HIS A 21 15.85 10.43 -2.71
N LEU A 22 15.00 9.81 -1.89
CA LEU A 22 14.50 10.45 -0.67
C LEU A 22 15.63 10.70 0.34
N LEU A 23 16.51 9.72 0.53
CA LEU A 23 17.65 9.83 1.44
C LEU A 23 18.66 10.87 0.96
N GLU A 24 18.95 10.90 -0.36
CA GLU A 24 19.82 11.90 -0.97
C GLU A 24 19.28 13.32 -0.79
N ALA A 25 17.96 13.49 -0.84
CA ALA A 25 17.31 14.79 -0.72
C ALA A 25 17.12 15.24 0.74
N ALA A 26 17.40 14.37 1.72
CA ALA A 26 17.21 14.69 3.14
C ALA A 26 18.18 15.79 3.60
N PRO A 27 17.67 16.98 4.02
CA PRO A 27 18.55 18.10 4.39
C PRO A 27 19.40 17.84 5.62
N GLN A 28 18.96 16.93 6.49
CA GLN A 28 19.62 16.63 7.77
C GLN A 28 19.54 15.14 8.08
N PRO A 29 20.48 14.59 8.88
CA PRO A 29 20.45 13.18 9.29
C PRO A 29 19.17 12.77 10.06
N ASN A 30 18.49 13.72 10.71
CA ASN A 30 17.26 13.51 11.46
C ASN A 30 15.99 13.99 10.72
N SER A 31 16.07 14.25 9.42
CA SER A 31 14.92 14.65 8.60
C SER A 31 13.76 13.67 8.74
N PRO A 32 12.52 14.13 8.97
CA PRO A 32 11.34 13.29 8.92
C PRO A 32 10.94 13.01 7.47
N PHE A 33 10.38 11.81 7.24
CA PHE A 33 9.88 11.37 5.93
C PHE A 33 8.36 11.22 5.98
N PHE A 34 7.68 11.83 5.02
CA PHE A 34 6.24 11.78 4.88
C PHE A 34 5.88 10.95 3.64
N ASP A 35 5.29 9.78 3.86
CA ASP A 35 4.79 8.86 2.83
C ASP A 35 3.28 9.07 2.69
N LEU A 36 2.90 9.93 1.76
CA LEU A 36 1.52 10.31 1.52
C LEU A 36 0.90 9.38 0.48
N CYS A 37 -0.26 8.81 0.77
CA CYS A 37 -0.86 7.68 0.08
C CYS A 37 -0.04 6.40 0.26
N SER A 38 0.40 6.11 1.50
CA SER A 38 1.37 5.05 1.81
C SER A 38 0.93 3.62 1.41
N GLY A 39 -0.37 3.36 1.27
CA GLY A 39 -0.90 2.07 0.86
C GLY A 39 -0.32 0.92 1.67
N SER A 40 0.20 -0.09 1.00
CA SER A 40 0.83 -1.24 1.65
C SER A 40 2.20 -0.95 2.31
N GLY A 41 2.66 0.30 2.30
CA GLY A 41 3.85 0.77 3.02
C GLY A 41 5.19 0.42 2.37
N ALA A 42 5.24 0.18 1.06
CA ALA A 42 6.46 -0.31 0.41
C ALA A 42 7.66 0.65 0.58
N VAL A 43 7.43 1.96 0.47
CA VAL A 43 8.48 2.98 0.60
C VAL A 43 8.87 3.17 2.06
N SER A 44 7.89 3.29 2.97
CA SER A 44 8.14 3.41 4.41
C SER A 44 8.88 2.20 4.97
N ILE A 45 8.51 0.97 4.58
CA ILE A 45 9.22 -0.26 4.95
C ILE A 45 10.68 -0.23 4.46
N GLU A 46 10.91 0.25 3.23
CA GLU A 46 12.27 0.33 2.68
C GLU A 46 13.09 1.40 3.40
N LEU A 47 12.52 2.53 3.81
CA LEU A 47 13.20 3.51 4.67
C LEU A 47 13.70 2.85 5.97
N VAL A 48 12.86 2.07 6.65
CA VAL A 48 13.27 1.34 7.86
C VAL A 48 14.33 0.27 7.53
N ASN A 49 14.21 -0.46 6.43
CA ASN A 49 15.21 -1.43 5.98
C ASN A 49 16.59 -0.76 5.73
N ARG A 50 16.62 0.54 5.38
CA ARG A 50 17.83 1.35 5.22
C ARG A 50 18.31 2.03 6.52
N GLY A 51 17.70 1.70 7.66
CA GLY A 51 18.11 2.18 8.98
C GLY A 51 17.50 3.52 9.40
N VAL A 52 16.47 4.01 8.69
CA VAL A 52 15.69 5.15 9.18
C VAL A 52 14.87 4.70 10.38
N ASP A 53 14.98 5.46 11.49
CA ASP A 53 14.19 5.20 12.69
C ASP A 53 12.69 5.33 12.39
N PRO A 54 11.85 4.36 12.78
CA PRO A 54 10.41 4.41 12.55
C PRO A 54 9.75 5.69 13.03
N SER A 55 10.18 6.27 14.15
CA SER A 55 9.61 7.51 14.70
C SER A 55 9.76 8.74 13.78
N ARG A 56 10.64 8.67 12.80
CA ARG A 56 10.84 9.72 11.79
C ARG A 56 9.95 9.56 10.55
N ILE A 57 9.17 8.48 10.47
CA ILE A 57 8.34 8.17 9.32
C ILE A 57 6.88 8.48 9.63
N TRP A 58 6.25 9.24 8.74
CA TRP A 58 4.85 9.59 8.79
C TRP A 58 4.13 8.96 7.59
N MET A 59 3.20 8.06 7.85
CA MET A 59 2.42 7.34 6.86
C MET A 59 0.99 7.85 6.86
N LEU A 60 0.55 8.46 5.77
CA LEU A 60 -0.81 8.95 5.62
C LEU A 60 -1.52 8.19 4.52
N ASP A 61 -2.70 7.66 4.83
CA ASP A 61 -3.53 6.96 3.85
C ASP A 61 -5.00 7.03 4.24
N ILE A 62 -5.86 7.42 3.30
CA ILE A 62 -7.31 7.49 3.53
C ILE A 62 -7.98 6.09 3.55
N SER A 63 -7.31 5.09 2.99
CA SER A 63 -7.79 3.70 2.97
C SER A 63 -7.60 3.00 4.31
N PRO A 64 -8.11 1.77 4.49
CA PRO A 64 -7.89 1.00 5.71
C PRO A 64 -6.42 0.73 6.03
N TRP A 65 -5.48 0.90 5.07
CA TRP A 65 -4.04 0.86 5.36
C TRP A 65 -3.62 1.90 6.39
N GLY A 66 -4.18 3.10 6.37
CA GLY A 66 -3.88 4.11 7.39
C GLY A 66 -4.18 3.61 8.81
N SER A 67 -5.34 2.96 9.01
CA SER A 67 -5.68 2.35 10.31
C SER A 67 -4.78 1.17 10.67
N PHE A 68 -4.41 0.34 9.69
CA PHE A 68 -3.47 -0.78 9.89
C PHE A 68 -2.10 -0.28 10.37
N TRP A 69 -1.54 0.71 9.69
CA TRP A 69 -0.24 1.27 10.07
C TRP A 69 -0.29 2.03 11.40
N ALA A 70 -1.41 2.70 11.70
CA ALA A 70 -1.60 3.33 13.01
C ALA A 70 -1.57 2.30 14.13
N ALA A 71 -2.29 1.18 13.99
CA ALA A 71 -2.28 0.11 14.99
C ALA A 71 -0.88 -0.49 15.20
N ILE A 72 -0.09 -0.64 14.13
CA ILE A 72 1.31 -1.11 14.23
C ILE A 72 2.19 -0.06 14.91
N GLY A 73 2.11 1.19 14.48
CA GLY A 73 2.92 2.28 15.00
C GLY A 73 2.69 2.51 16.49
N ASP A 74 1.43 2.53 16.92
CA ASP A 74 1.01 2.71 18.32
C ASP A 74 1.23 1.46 19.18
N GLY A 75 1.56 0.30 18.53
CA GLY A 75 1.71 -0.98 19.23
C GLY A 75 0.40 -1.58 19.74
N THR A 76 -0.73 -1.19 19.14
CA THR A 76 -2.08 -1.69 19.48
C THR A 76 -2.56 -2.82 18.58
N PHE A 77 -1.82 -3.15 17.50
CA PHE A 77 -2.14 -4.29 16.64
C PHE A 77 -2.12 -5.58 17.45
N ASN A 78 -3.25 -6.29 17.50
CA ASN A 78 -3.43 -7.49 18.33
C ASN A 78 -3.11 -8.77 17.55
N MET A 79 -1.92 -9.34 17.79
CA MET A 79 -1.50 -10.57 17.12
C MET A 79 -2.38 -11.78 17.46
N ASP A 80 -2.96 -11.85 18.67
CA ASP A 80 -3.83 -12.98 19.06
C ASP A 80 -5.14 -12.95 18.26
N VAL A 81 -5.72 -11.76 18.06
CA VAL A 81 -6.89 -11.56 17.16
C VAL A 81 -6.54 -11.96 15.73
N PHE A 82 -5.38 -11.53 15.25
CA PHE A 82 -4.93 -11.87 13.89
C PHE A 82 -4.70 -13.39 13.74
N ASP A 83 -4.09 -14.04 14.72
CA ASP A 83 -3.86 -15.50 14.73
C ASP A 83 -5.19 -16.26 14.79
N GLN A 84 -6.19 -15.76 15.53
CA GLN A 84 -7.54 -16.34 15.54
C GLN A 84 -8.20 -16.25 14.16
N LEU A 85 -8.16 -15.08 13.52
CA LEU A 85 -8.69 -14.90 12.15
C LEU A 85 -8.04 -15.85 11.13
N LEU A 86 -6.74 -16.11 11.29
CA LEU A 86 -6.03 -17.07 10.45
C LEU A 86 -6.43 -18.52 10.75
N ALA A 87 -6.67 -18.86 12.02
CA ALA A 87 -7.09 -20.20 12.45
C ALA A 87 -8.52 -20.54 11.98
N GLU A 88 -9.37 -19.55 11.80
CA GLU A 88 -10.74 -19.70 11.28
C GLU A 88 -10.79 -19.94 9.77
N LEU A 89 -9.66 -19.79 9.05
CA LEU A 89 -9.62 -20.06 7.62
C LEU A 89 -9.93 -21.53 7.31
N PRO A 90 -10.81 -21.79 6.33
CA PRO A 90 -11.06 -23.14 5.87
C PRO A 90 -9.79 -23.86 5.41
N SER A 91 -9.65 -25.13 5.77
CA SER A 91 -8.56 -25.99 5.29
C SER A 91 -8.67 -26.26 3.78
N ASP A 92 -9.89 -26.35 3.26
CA ASP A 92 -10.13 -26.44 1.82
C ASP A 92 -10.03 -25.07 1.17
N LYS A 93 -9.04 -24.91 0.30
CA LYS A 93 -8.80 -23.67 -0.43
C LYS A 93 -9.99 -23.19 -1.29
N ARG A 94 -10.89 -24.10 -1.67
CA ARG A 94 -12.10 -23.79 -2.44
C ARG A 94 -13.13 -23.00 -1.63
N GLU A 95 -13.09 -23.12 -0.32
CA GLU A 95 -14.01 -22.47 0.61
C GLU A 95 -13.54 -21.10 1.08
N ILE A 96 -12.25 -20.75 0.90
CA ILE A 96 -11.66 -19.47 1.38
C ILE A 96 -12.41 -18.27 0.81
N LYS A 97 -12.79 -18.31 -0.47
CA LYS A 97 -13.52 -17.19 -1.11
C LYS A 97 -14.88 -16.95 -0.44
N SER A 98 -15.65 -18.01 -0.18
CA SER A 98 -16.96 -17.88 0.48
C SER A 98 -16.82 -17.43 1.92
N HIS A 99 -15.81 -17.91 2.65
CA HIS A 99 -15.48 -17.48 4.01
C HIS A 99 -15.13 -15.98 4.03
N MET A 100 -14.24 -15.51 3.16
CA MET A 100 -13.90 -14.08 3.05
C MET A 100 -15.11 -13.21 2.67
N SER A 101 -15.99 -13.72 1.81
CA SER A 101 -17.22 -13.03 1.45
C SER A 101 -18.16 -12.89 2.65
N ALA A 102 -18.28 -13.93 3.48
CA ALA A 102 -19.07 -13.89 4.71
C ALA A 102 -18.49 -12.90 5.72
N LEU A 103 -17.17 -12.94 5.99
CA LEU A 103 -16.49 -12.00 6.89
C LEU A 103 -16.65 -10.54 6.43
N SER A 104 -16.47 -10.28 5.14
CA SER A 104 -16.59 -8.92 4.61
C SER A 104 -18.03 -8.40 4.53
N ALA A 105 -19.03 -9.25 4.70
CA ALA A 105 -20.44 -8.84 4.79
C ALA A 105 -20.82 -8.33 6.19
N LEU A 106 -20.02 -8.66 7.20
CA LEU A 106 -20.21 -8.17 8.56
C LEU A 106 -19.91 -6.66 8.65
N PRO A 107 -20.53 -5.94 9.61
CA PRO A 107 -20.13 -4.58 9.91
C PRO A 107 -18.63 -4.51 10.28
N VAL A 108 -17.99 -3.39 9.97
CA VAL A 108 -16.60 -3.17 10.35
C VAL A 108 -16.50 -3.08 11.87
N GLY A 109 -15.78 -4.02 12.48
CA GLY A 109 -15.56 -4.12 13.92
C GLY A 109 -14.32 -3.37 14.40
N ASN A 110 -14.00 -3.54 15.69
CA ASN A 110 -12.80 -2.98 16.31
C ASN A 110 -11.52 -3.71 15.88
N ASP A 111 -11.66 -4.91 15.32
CA ASP A 111 -10.61 -5.77 14.74
C ASP A 111 -10.28 -5.41 13.28
N ALA A 112 -10.72 -4.26 12.83
CA ALA A 112 -10.58 -3.85 11.43
C ALA A 112 -9.13 -3.75 10.97
N ALA A 113 -8.19 -3.42 11.87
CA ALA A 113 -6.77 -3.35 11.55
C ALA A 113 -6.18 -4.76 11.32
N GLU A 114 -6.61 -5.74 12.10
CA GLU A 114 -6.19 -7.15 12.01
C GLU A 114 -6.86 -7.87 10.83
N LEU A 115 -8.15 -7.62 10.61
CA LEU A 115 -8.91 -8.24 9.52
C LEU A 115 -8.48 -7.74 8.14
N TYR A 116 -8.11 -6.46 8.03
CA TYR A 116 -7.86 -5.84 6.73
C TYR A 116 -6.74 -6.51 5.91
N PRO A 117 -5.54 -6.81 6.44
CA PRO A 117 -4.49 -7.48 5.66
C PRO A 117 -4.91 -8.88 5.19
N LEU A 118 -5.78 -9.56 5.93
CA LEU A 118 -6.33 -10.86 5.54
C LEU A 118 -7.28 -10.72 4.33
N LEU A 119 -8.25 -9.79 4.41
CA LEU A 119 -9.14 -9.48 3.29
C LEU A 119 -8.34 -9.07 2.05
N GLN A 120 -7.36 -8.18 2.22
CA GLN A 120 -6.55 -7.66 1.12
C GLN A 120 -5.68 -8.75 0.48
N ALA A 121 -5.15 -9.71 1.26
CA ALA A 121 -4.40 -10.84 0.74
C ALA A 121 -5.25 -11.76 -0.15
N CYS A 122 -6.56 -11.80 0.06
CA CYS A 122 -7.53 -12.57 -0.74
C CYS A 122 -8.09 -11.77 -1.91
N SER A 123 -7.86 -10.47 -1.99
CA SER A 123 -8.42 -9.61 -3.03
C SER A 123 -8.00 -10.03 -4.44
N PHE A 124 -8.95 -10.06 -5.38
CA PHE A 124 -8.69 -10.41 -6.78
C PHE A 124 -7.81 -9.34 -7.44
N GLY A 125 -6.65 -9.77 -7.93
CA GLY A 125 -5.69 -8.86 -8.57
C GLY A 125 -5.03 -7.86 -7.62
N GLY A 126 -5.19 -8.00 -6.29
CA GLY A 126 -4.70 -7.03 -5.32
C GLY A 126 -5.48 -5.71 -5.30
N LYS A 127 -6.69 -5.68 -5.91
CA LYS A 127 -7.56 -4.50 -5.93
C LYS A 127 -7.83 -4.02 -4.51
N GLN A 128 -7.88 -2.73 -4.35
CA GLN A 128 -8.12 -2.11 -3.06
C GLN A 128 -9.51 -2.46 -2.52
N ILE A 129 -9.55 -2.97 -1.29
CA ILE A 129 -10.75 -3.07 -0.47
C ILE A 129 -10.78 -1.84 0.44
N TRP A 130 -11.93 -1.19 0.59
CA TRP A 130 -12.07 0.00 1.45
C TRP A 130 -13.31 -0.05 2.32
N ARG A 131 -13.52 0.99 3.13
CA ARG A 131 -14.66 1.12 4.05
C ARG A 131 -15.56 2.25 3.61
N LYS A 132 -16.88 2.02 3.65
CA LYS A 132 -17.89 3.05 3.42
C LYS A 132 -19.12 2.75 4.29
N GLY A 133 -19.54 3.72 5.10
CA GLY A 133 -20.72 3.57 5.96
C GLY A 133 -20.65 2.37 6.91
N GLY A 134 -19.48 2.09 7.51
CA GLY A 134 -19.27 0.97 8.43
C GLY A 134 -19.28 -0.40 7.76
N ARG A 135 -19.08 -0.49 6.45
CA ARG A 135 -19.03 -1.74 5.69
C ARG A 135 -17.79 -1.81 4.80
N TRP A 136 -17.35 -3.03 4.55
CA TRP A 136 -16.32 -3.31 3.53
C TRP A 136 -16.94 -3.23 2.13
N VAL A 137 -16.24 -2.60 1.20
CA VAL A 137 -16.66 -2.45 -0.20
C VAL A 137 -15.54 -2.84 -1.16
N ASN A 138 -15.89 -3.13 -2.41
CA ASN A 138 -15.00 -3.71 -3.43
C ASN A 138 -14.43 -5.09 -3.02
N THR A 139 -15.23 -5.86 -2.32
CA THR A 139 -14.90 -7.18 -1.77
C THR A 139 -14.97 -8.26 -2.84
N CYS A 140 -14.11 -8.17 -3.84
CA CYS A 140 -13.96 -9.17 -4.90
C CYS A 140 -12.79 -10.09 -4.56
N PHE A 141 -13.06 -11.30 -4.11
CA PHE A 141 -12.06 -12.25 -3.68
C PHE A 141 -11.64 -13.22 -4.77
N ARG A 142 -10.38 -13.69 -4.67
CA ARG A 142 -9.79 -14.63 -5.60
C ARG A 142 -10.32 -16.04 -5.36
N ASP A 143 -10.65 -16.73 -6.46
CA ASP A 143 -11.02 -18.13 -6.41
C ASP A 143 -9.79 -19.05 -6.41
N TYR A 144 -9.93 -20.22 -5.82
CA TYR A 144 -9.00 -21.32 -6.03
C TYR A 144 -9.23 -21.94 -7.40
N TRP A 145 -8.17 -22.14 -8.15
CA TRP A 145 -8.23 -22.80 -9.44
C TRP A 145 -7.03 -23.72 -9.63
N GLN A 146 -7.28 -24.90 -10.18
CA GLN A 146 -6.24 -25.86 -10.58
C GLN A 146 -6.16 -26.01 -12.08
N PRO A 147 -4.94 -26.14 -12.65
CA PRO A 147 -4.78 -26.41 -14.06
C PRO A 147 -5.28 -27.83 -14.41
N THR A 148 -5.90 -27.94 -15.58
CA THR A 148 -6.19 -29.21 -16.24
C THR A 148 -5.09 -29.55 -17.23
N ALA A 149 -5.15 -30.74 -17.85
CA ALA A 149 -4.18 -31.16 -18.87
C ALA A 149 -4.11 -30.20 -20.08
N THR A 150 -5.21 -29.52 -20.38
CA THR A 150 -5.34 -28.58 -21.52
C THR A 150 -5.09 -27.12 -21.13
N SER A 151 -4.90 -26.81 -19.84
CA SER A 151 -4.72 -25.43 -19.39
C SER A 151 -3.40 -24.84 -19.89
N VAL A 152 -3.43 -23.61 -20.39
CA VAL A 152 -2.24 -22.84 -20.78
C VAL A 152 -1.40 -22.51 -19.53
N ARG A 153 -2.06 -22.05 -18.45
CA ARG A 153 -1.41 -21.85 -17.16
C ARG A 153 -1.20 -23.20 -16.47
N ARG A 154 0.05 -23.47 -16.07
CA ARG A 154 0.44 -24.76 -15.43
C ARG A 154 0.47 -24.70 -13.89
N SER A 155 0.45 -23.52 -13.29
CA SER A 155 0.44 -23.36 -11.84
C SER A 155 -0.96 -23.01 -11.33
N PRO A 156 -1.39 -23.52 -10.16
CA PRO A 156 -2.69 -23.20 -9.58
C PRO A 156 -2.82 -21.70 -9.24
N ALA A 157 -4.04 -21.21 -9.19
CA ALA A 157 -4.36 -19.92 -8.60
C ALA A 157 -4.75 -20.14 -7.12
N ASN A 158 -3.97 -19.60 -6.20
CA ASN A 158 -4.31 -19.65 -4.79
C ASN A 158 -5.24 -18.48 -4.42
N PRO A 159 -6.20 -18.71 -3.51
CA PRO A 159 -7.14 -17.67 -3.07
C PRO A 159 -6.46 -16.57 -2.24
N MET A 160 -5.32 -16.85 -1.63
CA MET A 160 -4.52 -15.87 -0.87
C MET A 160 -3.15 -15.65 -1.49
N GLN A 161 -2.65 -14.43 -1.42
CA GLN A 161 -1.28 -14.03 -1.79
C GLN A 161 -0.78 -12.92 -0.87
N PRO A 162 0.13 -13.25 0.05
CA PRO A 162 0.81 -14.55 0.24
C PRO A 162 -0.09 -15.63 0.87
N SER A 163 0.47 -16.83 1.09
CA SER A 163 -0.20 -17.90 1.87
C SER A 163 -0.44 -17.44 3.32
N PRO A 164 -1.38 -18.07 4.07
CA PRO A 164 -1.65 -17.71 5.46
C PRO A 164 -0.39 -17.69 6.33
N THR A 165 0.43 -18.74 6.26
CA THR A 165 1.69 -18.85 7.01
C THR A 165 2.66 -17.72 6.66
N GLU A 166 2.81 -17.39 5.39
CA GLU A 166 3.71 -16.31 4.97
C GLU A 166 3.11 -14.93 5.31
N LEU A 167 1.80 -14.76 5.25
CA LEU A 167 1.14 -13.53 5.69
C LEU A 167 1.39 -13.30 7.18
N ARG A 168 1.16 -14.32 8.01
CA ARG A 168 1.41 -14.29 9.45
C ARG A 168 2.86 -13.89 9.76
N ARG A 169 3.82 -14.53 9.09
CA ARG A 169 5.25 -14.23 9.26
C ARG A 169 5.59 -12.78 8.89
N ARG A 170 5.00 -12.26 7.80
CA ARG A 170 5.22 -10.86 7.39
C ARG A 170 4.65 -9.87 8.39
N ILE A 171 3.42 -10.11 8.85
CA ILE A 171 2.78 -9.25 9.85
C ILE A 171 3.59 -9.22 11.14
N ASP A 172 4.03 -10.38 11.65
CA ASP A 172 4.87 -10.46 12.84
C ASP A 172 6.16 -9.60 12.73
N ILE A 173 6.84 -9.70 11.59
CA ILE A 173 8.04 -8.90 11.32
C ILE A 173 7.70 -7.41 11.24
N LEU A 174 6.56 -7.04 10.67
CA LEU A 174 6.14 -5.64 10.53
C LEU A 174 5.72 -5.05 11.87
N VAL A 175 4.96 -5.79 12.69
CA VAL A 175 4.55 -5.35 14.03
C VAL A 175 5.78 -5.01 14.90
N ASN A 176 6.85 -5.81 14.78
CA ASN A 176 8.09 -5.55 15.53
C ASN A 176 8.94 -4.45 14.88
N GLY A 177 9.09 -4.47 13.56
CA GLY A 177 10.04 -3.60 12.85
C GLY A 177 9.52 -2.22 12.50
N MET A 178 8.20 -2.03 12.45
CA MET A 178 7.55 -0.75 12.13
C MET A 178 6.93 -0.08 13.38
N LYS A 179 7.11 -0.66 14.56
CA LYS A 179 6.65 -0.05 15.80
C LYS A 179 7.28 1.33 15.98
N GLY A 180 6.46 2.33 16.30
CA GLY A 180 6.87 3.72 16.45
C GLY A 180 6.72 4.58 15.20
N VAL A 181 6.31 4.02 14.04
CA VAL A 181 5.93 4.86 12.90
C VAL A 181 4.72 5.71 13.27
N ASN A 182 4.69 6.94 12.78
CA ASN A 182 3.50 7.79 12.92
C ASN A 182 2.57 7.48 11.76
N SER A 183 1.31 7.13 12.01
CA SER A 183 0.37 6.91 10.93
C SER A 183 -0.99 7.55 11.19
N LEU A 184 -1.58 8.08 10.13
CA LEU A 184 -2.90 8.73 10.18
C LEU A 184 -3.79 8.19 9.05
N ASN A 185 -5.02 7.78 9.43
CA ASN A 185 -6.04 7.42 8.46
C ASN A 185 -6.83 8.66 8.03
N VAL A 186 -6.23 9.46 7.16
CA VAL A 186 -6.77 10.78 6.74
C VAL A 186 -6.56 11.01 5.24
N ASP A 187 -7.30 11.97 4.71
CA ASP A 187 -7.04 12.53 3.39
C ASP A 187 -5.76 13.36 3.45
N ILE A 188 -4.83 13.12 2.51
CA ILE A 188 -3.56 13.86 2.45
C ILE A 188 -3.73 15.36 2.18
N MET A 189 -4.89 15.79 1.68
CA MET A 189 -5.22 17.22 1.56
C MET A 189 -5.18 17.93 2.92
N THR A 190 -5.30 17.19 4.04
CA THR A 190 -5.15 17.76 5.39
C THR A 190 -3.75 18.27 5.66
N THR A 191 -2.72 17.78 4.97
CA THR A 191 -1.33 18.28 5.08
C THR A 191 -1.16 19.70 4.55
N LEU A 192 -2.14 20.19 3.79
CA LEU A 192 -2.15 21.56 3.26
C LEU A 192 -2.64 22.60 4.27
N SER A 193 -3.13 22.17 5.43
CA SER A 193 -3.64 23.08 6.50
C SER A 193 -2.54 23.76 7.30
N ALA A 194 -1.31 23.22 7.30
CA ALA A 194 -0.17 23.78 8.02
C ALA A 194 1.16 23.35 7.35
N PRO A 195 2.23 24.17 7.47
CA PRO A 195 3.52 23.79 6.92
C PRO A 195 4.13 22.59 7.66
N LEU A 196 4.77 21.71 6.91
CA LEU A 196 5.58 20.63 7.46
C LEU A 196 6.91 21.15 8.00
N PRO A 197 7.65 20.37 8.82
CA PRO A 197 8.99 20.72 9.25
C PRO A 197 9.88 21.08 8.06
N SER A 198 10.68 22.14 8.18
CA SER A 198 11.51 22.66 7.08
C SER A 198 12.57 21.67 6.57
N ASN A 199 12.91 20.66 7.38
CA ASN A 199 13.83 19.59 7.03
C ASN A 199 13.10 18.30 6.60
N ALA A 200 11.79 18.33 6.37
CA ALA A 200 11.02 17.17 5.93
C ALA A 200 11.37 16.77 4.48
N VAL A 201 11.18 15.50 4.17
CA VAL A 201 11.15 14.97 2.79
C VAL A 201 9.80 14.33 2.58
N VAL A 202 9.15 14.63 1.44
CA VAL A 202 7.78 14.21 1.17
C VAL A 202 7.74 13.34 -0.08
N TYR A 203 7.10 12.20 0.04
CA TYR A 203 6.78 11.31 -1.06
C TYR A 203 5.26 11.14 -1.20
N VAL A 204 4.78 11.13 -2.44
CA VAL A 204 3.34 10.97 -2.76
C VAL A 204 3.18 9.91 -3.84
N ASP A 205 2.37 8.90 -3.56
CA ASP A 205 1.98 7.86 -4.51
C ASP A 205 0.44 7.83 -4.69
N PRO A 206 -0.13 8.82 -5.39
CA PRO A 206 -1.57 8.95 -5.50
C PRO A 206 -2.14 7.90 -6.47
N PRO A 207 -3.47 7.68 -6.48
CA PRO A 207 -4.13 6.97 -7.56
C PRO A 207 -3.83 7.64 -8.90
N TYR A 208 -3.21 6.91 -9.85
CA TYR A 208 -2.84 7.48 -11.16
C TYR A 208 -4.08 7.83 -11.97
N GLN A 209 -4.02 8.94 -12.70
CA GLN A 209 -5.15 9.48 -13.47
C GLN A 209 -5.75 8.49 -14.46
N SER A 210 -4.95 7.57 -14.99
CA SER A 210 -5.37 6.55 -15.96
C SER A 210 -5.81 5.23 -15.35
N THR A 211 -5.79 5.10 -14.00
CA THR A 211 -6.02 3.83 -13.32
C THR A 211 -7.43 3.77 -12.75
N THR A 212 -8.16 2.70 -13.09
CA THR A 212 -9.48 2.38 -12.50
C THR A 212 -9.34 1.45 -11.31
N GLY A 213 -10.28 1.51 -10.36
CA GLY A 213 -10.37 0.56 -9.23
C GLY A 213 -9.91 1.12 -7.89
N TYR A 214 -9.58 2.40 -7.82
CA TYR A 214 -9.42 3.12 -6.55
C TYR A 214 -10.76 3.70 -6.08
N ALA A 215 -10.91 3.80 -4.75
CA ALA A 215 -12.12 4.37 -4.13
C ALA A 215 -12.27 5.86 -4.37
N PHE A 216 -11.15 6.56 -4.56
CA PHE A 216 -11.07 8.01 -4.60
C PHE A 216 -10.32 8.45 -5.86
N SER A 217 -10.83 9.51 -6.50
CA SER A 217 -10.07 10.26 -7.52
C SER A 217 -9.12 11.22 -6.82
N PHE A 218 -7.95 11.46 -7.41
CA PHE A 218 -6.98 12.40 -6.89
C PHE A 218 -6.46 13.30 -8.02
N ASP A 219 -6.50 14.61 -7.80
CA ASP A 219 -5.90 15.59 -8.70
C ASP A 219 -4.49 15.94 -8.22
N VAL A 220 -3.52 15.21 -8.74
CA VAL A 220 -2.11 15.37 -8.37
C VAL A 220 -1.57 16.76 -8.73
N THR A 221 -2.03 17.35 -9.82
CA THR A 221 -1.57 18.68 -10.26
C THR A 221 -2.02 19.77 -9.30
N SER A 222 -3.31 19.75 -8.94
CA SER A 222 -3.84 20.67 -7.92
C SER A 222 -3.17 20.45 -6.57
N PHE A 223 -2.92 19.22 -6.16
CA PHE A 223 -2.20 18.92 -4.92
C PHE A 223 -0.80 19.54 -4.91
N ILE A 224 0.01 19.30 -5.95
CA ILE A 224 1.38 19.86 -6.06
C ILE A 224 1.36 21.37 -5.96
N LYS A 225 0.46 22.04 -6.69
CA LYS A 225 0.33 23.50 -6.64
C LYS A 225 0.04 24.00 -5.23
N LEU A 226 -1.01 23.47 -4.59
CA LEU A 226 -1.42 23.86 -3.24
C LEU A 226 -0.36 23.51 -2.19
N PHE A 227 0.28 22.35 -2.34
CA PHE A 227 1.38 21.95 -1.44
C PHE A 227 2.53 22.96 -1.47
N ARG A 228 2.89 23.48 -2.66
CA ARG A 228 3.95 24.47 -2.85
C ARG A 228 3.60 25.87 -2.32
N GLU A 229 2.34 26.18 -2.18
CA GLU A 229 1.90 27.43 -1.52
C GLU A 229 2.19 27.40 -0.01
N VAL A 230 2.20 26.21 0.60
CA VAL A 230 2.35 26.02 2.07
C VAL A 230 3.72 25.48 2.46
N ASN A 231 4.37 24.66 1.61
CA ASN A 231 5.56 23.90 1.94
C ASN A 231 6.71 24.09 0.94
N GLN A 232 7.93 24.17 1.48
CA GLN A 232 9.19 24.22 0.71
C GLN A 232 9.99 22.89 0.78
N ALA A 233 9.47 21.88 1.49
CA ALA A 233 10.12 20.58 1.62
C ALA A 233 10.32 19.90 0.26
N PRO A 234 11.42 19.16 0.00
CA PRO A 234 11.54 18.32 -1.18
C PRO A 234 10.33 17.41 -1.34
N LEU A 235 9.66 17.51 -2.49
CA LEU A 235 8.47 16.73 -2.82
C LEU A 235 8.78 15.80 -3.99
N PHE A 236 8.52 14.51 -3.80
CA PHE A 236 8.64 13.48 -4.82
C PHE A 236 7.26 12.88 -5.09
N VAL A 237 6.92 12.74 -6.37
CA VAL A 237 5.61 12.23 -6.79
C VAL A 237 5.79 11.10 -7.78
N SER A 238 5.21 9.93 -7.48
CA SER A 238 5.11 8.82 -8.43
C SER A 238 3.91 8.98 -9.35
N GLU A 239 4.10 8.74 -10.66
CA GLU A 239 3.03 8.70 -11.66
C GLU A 239 3.46 7.85 -12.88
N GLY A 240 2.49 7.45 -13.70
CA GLY A 240 2.71 6.74 -14.96
C GLY A 240 3.31 7.60 -16.08
N ILE A 241 3.40 8.91 -15.86
CA ILE A 241 3.98 9.92 -16.78
C ILE A 241 4.89 10.87 -15.99
N PRO A 242 5.89 11.50 -16.62
CA PRO A 242 6.67 12.55 -15.98
C PRO A 242 5.81 13.77 -15.69
N LEU A 243 5.91 14.32 -14.46
CA LEU A 243 5.19 15.52 -14.03
C LEU A 243 6.08 16.74 -13.90
N SER A 244 7.40 16.60 -14.03
CA SER A 244 8.39 17.68 -13.99
C SER A 244 9.53 17.39 -14.96
N ASP A 245 10.31 18.42 -15.30
CA ASP A 245 11.51 18.28 -16.15
C ASP A 245 12.61 17.44 -15.48
N ASN A 246 12.58 17.32 -14.15
CA ASN A 246 13.50 16.51 -13.35
C ASN A 246 12.95 15.11 -13.03
N ALA A 247 11.98 14.62 -13.82
CA ALA A 247 11.42 13.29 -13.61
C ALA A 247 12.39 12.19 -14.02
N ILE A 248 12.46 11.14 -13.21
CA ILE A 248 13.32 9.98 -13.40
C ILE A 248 12.44 8.76 -13.69
N MET A 249 12.72 8.03 -14.75
CA MET A 249 12.04 6.78 -15.03
C MET A 249 12.63 5.67 -14.19
N LEU A 250 11.83 5.15 -13.22
CA LEU A 250 12.26 4.12 -12.29
C LEU A 250 12.14 2.70 -12.87
N SER A 251 11.10 2.45 -13.66
CA SER A 251 10.84 1.14 -14.23
C SER A 251 10.19 1.23 -15.59
N PHE A 252 10.63 0.36 -16.48
CA PHE A 252 10.05 0.18 -17.79
C PHE A 252 9.83 -1.32 -18.04
N GLY A 253 8.60 -1.77 -17.93
CA GLY A 253 8.27 -3.17 -18.23
C GLY A 253 7.10 -3.72 -17.43
N GLY A 254 6.62 -4.89 -17.85
CA GLY A 254 5.36 -5.49 -17.39
C GLY A 254 4.19 -5.09 -18.27
N ALA A 255 3.19 -5.96 -18.38
CA ALA A 255 2.00 -5.68 -19.17
C ALA A 255 1.11 -4.65 -18.45
N LYS A 256 0.74 -3.56 -19.13
CA LYS A 256 -0.27 -2.62 -18.64
C LYS A 256 -1.63 -3.35 -18.58
N GLY A 257 -2.28 -3.32 -17.42
CA GLY A 257 -3.61 -3.93 -17.25
C GLY A 257 -3.66 -5.40 -16.80
N GLY A 258 -2.56 -5.98 -16.31
CA GLY A 258 -2.57 -7.32 -15.70
C GLY A 258 -2.89 -8.46 -16.70
N ILE A 259 -3.70 -9.46 -16.26
CA ILE A 259 -3.99 -10.67 -17.05
C ILE A 259 -4.77 -10.37 -18.33
N SER A 260 -5.64 -9.36 -18.31
CA SER A 260 -6.49 -8.94 -19.44
C SER A 260 -5.99 -7.71 -20.18
N GLY A 261 -4.84 -7.15 -19.78
CA GLY A 261 -4.32 -5.92 -20.35
C GLY A 261 -3.57 -6.09 -21.66
N ASN A 262 -3.31 -4.97 -22.33
CA ASN A 262 -2.58 -4.93 -23.59
C ASN A 262 -1.08 -5.26 -23.33
N ARG A 263 -0.64 -6.46 -23.71
CA ARG A 263 0.74 -6.93 -23.55
C ARG A 263 1.77 -6.13 -24.37
N LYS A 264 1.32 -5.34 -25.34
CA LYS A 264 2.19 -4.50 -26.18
C LYS A 264 2.53 -3.19 -25.49
N GLU A 265 1.70 -2.71 -24.58
CA GLU A 265 1.99 -1.50 -23.79
C GLU A 265 2.73 -1.87 -22.52
N LYS A 266 3.87 -1.26 -22.30
CA LYS A 266 4.66 -1.43 -21.09
C LYS A 266 4.25 -0.40 -20.05
N HIS A 267 4.20 -0.83 -18.81
CA HIS A 267 3.96 0.06 -17.68
C HIS A 267 5.23 0.89 -17.45
N GLN A 268 5.05 2.21 -17.39
CA GLN A 268 6.09 3.15 -16.99
C GLN A 268 5.83 3.61 -15.57
N GLU A 269 6.90 3.81 -14.82
CA GLU A 269 6.88 4.34 -13.47
C GLU A 269 7.88 5.48 -13.41
N TRP A 270 7.40 6.68 -13.10
CA TRP A 270 8.19 7.89 -13.03
C TRP A 270 8.19 8.45 -11.62
N LEU A 271 9.31 9.00 -11.20
CA LEU A 271 9.47 9.78 -9.98
C LEU A 271 9.79 11.22 -10.37
N SER A 272 8.86 12.12 -10.15
CA SER A 272 9.02 13.54 -10.40
C SER A 272 9.41 14.25 -9.12
N ARG A 273 10.39 15.14 -9.19
CA ARG A 273 10.84 15.97 -8.07
C ARG A 273 10.40 17.42 -8.26
N PHE A 274 9.97 18.04 -7.20
CA PHE A 274 9.56 19.45 -7.13
C PHE A 274 10.27 20.15 -5.99
#